data_a7683bb83e02a3ce486e88f447124e30
#
_entry.id   a7683bb83e02a3ce486e88f447124e30
#
_cell.length_a   1.000
_cell.length_b   1.000
_cell.length_c   1.000
_cell.angle_alpha   90.00
_cell.angle_beta   90.00
_cell.angle_gamma   90.00
#
_symmetry.space_group_name_H-M   'P 1'
#
loop_
_entity.id
_entity.type
_entity.pdbx_description
1 polymer ?
#
loop_
_entity_poly.entity_id
_entity_poly.type
_entity_poly.pdbx_seq_one_letter_code
_entity_poly.pdbx_strand_id
1 'polypeptide(L)'
;MAYLGKKGYTVFKKDLTSSQIAKIRDELTVKPFTTHGQEASYPIYLESGRKFYLPRYYGMEELGKVDATLSPGQTIDLPFTGSLFPYQDAIIRTYLSHVGDSGGGLLDVEPGKGKTVMALNIISKLKRKTLVVVHKSFLMNQWEERIHTFLPSAKVGKIQGDCMDIEGKDIVLGMLQSLSSKVYPEDMWDSFGLCVFDECHHLSAEVFSKVMTKIVTPYTLGLSGTMTRKDGLTKVFKYFIGPVVHKEKSDLTTEVHVKTLFLQNEEIFEGVKTDFKGSPLYSCLVTKLDHSGRNALLLEVLKEELKQQPDQQVMILAHTKSLLAHLFEGVQKFETSVGYYLGGMKEAALKEAETKKIILGTYAMASEGLDIKTLTTLFMVTPKSDICQSVGRILRSKEHKPLVVDFVDEQEMFMSQYKKRLQYYQSKFFKIEEFETFQDYQQGRSTIKAPKKTKKACLVAL
;
A
#
# COMPACT_ATOMS: atom_id res chain seq x y z
N MET A 1 30.22 -13.90 21.43
CA MET A 1 29.32 -12.86 21.94
C MET A 1 28.55 -12.25 20.77
N ALA A 2 27.24 -12.16 20.83
CA ALA A 2 26.43 -11.55 19.77
C ALA A 2 26.46 -10.03 19.88
N TYR A 3 26.18 -9.31 18.78
CA TYR A 3 26.11 -7.84 18.73
C TYR A 3 25.25 -7.37 17.53
N LEU A 4 24.72 -6.15 17.60
CA LEU A 4 24.04 -5.52 16.47
C LEU A 4 25.04 -4.64 15.68
N GLY A 5 25.37 -5.04 14.47
CA GLY A 5 26.35 -4.37 13.60
C GLY A 5 25.81 -4.04 12.21
N LYS A 6 26.70 -3.58 11.32
CA LYS A 6 26.36 -3.09 9.95
C LYS A 6 25.62 -4.12 9.06
N LYS A 7 25.64 -5.41 9.40
CA LYS A 7 24.93 -6.50 8.67
C LYS A 7 23.75 -7.07 9.47
N GLY A 8 23.25 -6.35 10.46
CA GLY A 8 22.18 -6.80 11.33
C GLY A 8 22.65 -7.47 12.62
N TYR A 9 21.80 -8.31 13.20
CA TYR A 9 22.13 -9.07 14.40
C TYR A 9 23.17 -10.16 14.08
N THR A 10 24.36 -9.99 14.62
CA THR A 10 25.50 -10.85 14.33
C THR A 10 25.77 -11.80 15.48
N VAL A 11 25.82 -13.10 15.21
CA VAL A 11 26.13 -14.15 16.18
C VAL A 11 27.18 -15.13 15.63
N PHE A 12 28.09 -15.56 16.47
CA PHE A 12 29.06 -16.59 16.08
C PHE A 12 28.42 -17.97 16.15
N LYS A 13 28.68 -18.80 15.13
CA LYS A 13 28.14 -20.17 15.06
C LYS A 13 28.60 -21.05 16.24
N LYS A 14 29.80 -20.81 16.75
CA LYS A 14 30.32 -21.52 17.92
C LYS A 14 29.53 -21.25 19.21
N ASP A 15 28.80 -20.16 19.27
CA ASP A 15 27.98 -19.77 20.42
C ASP A 15 26.52 -20.32 20.31
N LEU A 16 26.22 -21.07 19.27
CA LEU A 16 24.91 -21.67 18.98
C LEU A 16 24.98 -23.20 19.04
N THR A 17 23.88 -23.78 19.49
CA THR A 17 23.69 -25.24 19.37
C THR A 17 23.33 -25.65 17.95
N SER A 18 23.56 -26.94 17.61
CA SER A 18 23.15 -27.47 16.29
C SER A 18 21.66 -27.29 16.01
N SER A 19 20.79 -27.39 17.05
CA SER A 19 19.36 -27.18 16.94
C SER A 19 19.02 -25.72 16.61
N GLN A 20 19.69 -24.74 17.26
CA GLN A 20 19.50 -23.32 16.94
C GLN A 20 19.96 -23.00 15.53
N ILE A 21 21.07 -23.54 15.05
CA ILE A 21 21.55 -23.38 13.69
C ILE A 21 20.51 -23.90 12.68
N ALA A 22 19.96 -25.09 12.91
CA ALA A 22 18.94 -25.69 12.07
C ALA A 22 17.67 -24.84 12.05
N LYS A 23 17.19 -24.38 13.21
CA LYS A 23 16.03 -23.50 13.37
C LYS A 23 16.21 -22.20 12.60
N ILE A 24 17.35 -21.51 12.74
CA ILE A 24 17.65 -20.26 12.05
C ILE A 24 17.56 -20.46 10.53
N ARG A 25 18.16 -21.51 9.99
CA ARG A 25 18.13 -21.77 8.55
C ARG A 25 16.74 -22.09 8.04
N ASP A 26 15.94 -22.86 8.79
CA ASP A 26 14.57 -23.21 8.42
C ASP A 26 13.64 -22.00 8.45
N GLU A 27 13.61 -21.26 9.55
CA GLU A 27 12.68 -20.12 9.74
C GLU A 27 13.01 -18.90 8.87
N LEU A 28 14.30 -18.67 8.57
CA LEU A 28 14.76 -17.57 7.76
C LEU A 28 15.00 -17.93 6.29
N THR A 29 14.68 -19.16 5.87
CA THR A 29 14.55 -19.53 4.46
C THR A 29 13.08 -19.51 4.10
N VAL A 30 12.64 -18.43 3.50
CA VAL A 30 11.20 -18.15 3.26
C VAL A 30 10.74 -18.66 1.90
N LYS A 31 9.47 -19.08 1.84
CA LYS A 31 8.79 -19.57 0.63
C LYS A 31 7.53 -18.74 0.43
N PRO A 32 7.45 -17.92 -0.62
CA PRO A 32 6.23 -17.19 -0.94
C PRO A 32 5.09 -18.15 -1.30
N PHE A 33 3.85 -17.79 -0.95
CA PHE A 33 2.67 -18.48 -1.49
C PHE A 33 2.39 -17.94 -2.89
N THR A 34 2.38 -18.84 -3.89
CA THR A 34 2.02 -18.48 -5.25
C THR A 34 0.82 -19.30 -5.72
N THR A 35 -0.01 -18.70 -6.57
CA THR A 35 -1.14 -19.39 -7.22
C THR A 35 -0.71 -20.22 -8.43
N HIS A 36 0.52 -20.03 -8.93
CA HIS A 36 1.02 -20.64 -10.16
C HIS A 36 2.46 -21.16 -9.97
N GLY A 37 2.59 -22.37 -9.41
CA GLY A 37 3.87 -23.06 -9.29
C GLY A 37 4.63 -22.79 -7.98
N GLN A 38 5.71 -23.56 -7.76
CA GLN A 38 6.61 -23.35 -6.61
C GLN A 38 7.58 -22.22 -6.94
N GLU A 39 7.47 -21.08 -6.26
CA GLU A 39 8.56 -20.11 -6.23
C GLU A 39 9.73 -20.67 -5.42
N ALA A 40 10.95 -20.36 -5.87
CA ALA A 40 12.14 -20.77 -5.18
C ALA A 40 12.21 -20.18 -3.78
N SER A 41 12.57 -21.00 -2.79
CA SER A 41 12.87 -20.50 -1.45
C SER A 41 14.17 -19.69 -1.46
N TYR A 42 14.23 -18.65 -0.64
CA TYR A 42 15.43 -17.82 -0.50
C TYR A 42 15.69 -17.46 0.96
N PRO A 43 16.97 -17.33 1.34
CA PRO A 43 17.34 -16.92 2.69
C PRO A 43 17.15 -15.39 2.84
N ILE A 44 16.63 -14.98 4.01
CA ILE A 44 16.55 -13.58 4.43
C ILE A 44 17.62 -13.22 5.48
N TYR A 45 18.69 -13.99 5.53
CA TYR A 45 19.88 -13.80 6.37
C TYR A 45 21.14 -13.95 5.53
N LEU A 46 22.28 -13.52 6.07
CA LEU A 46 23.58 -13.80 5.51
C LEU A 46 24.33 -14.75 6.41
N GLU A 47 25.19 -15.58 5.81
CA GLU A 47 25.98 -16.58 6.51
C GLU A 47 27.43 -16.59 6.01
N SER A 48 28.38 -16.64 6.94
CA SER A 48 29.78 -16.88 6.67
C SER A 48 30.23 -18.18 7.31
N GLY A 49 31.48 -18.60 7.08
CA GLY A 49 32.03 -19.79 7.74
C GLY A 49 31.89 -19.75 9.28
N ARG A 50 31.97 -18.56 9.90
CA ARG A 50 32.01 -18.40 11.36
C ARG A 50 30.82 -17.71 11.97
N LYS A 51 29.98 -17.00 11.20
CA LYS A 51 28.93 -16.09 11.72
C LYS A 51 27.65 -16.22 10.92
N PHE A 52 26.53 -15.96 11.61
CA PHE A 52 25.26 -15.56 11.03
C PHE A 52 25.06 -14.06 11.16
N TYR A 53 24.42 -13.45 10.14
CA TYR A 53 23.95 -12.08 10.14
C TYR A 53 22.43 -12.14 9.93
N LEU A 54 21.69 -11.94 11.01
CA LEU A 54 20.24 -12.18 11.09
C LEU A 54 19.47 -10.86 11.01
N PRO A 55 18.21 -10.89 10.60
CA PRO A 55 17.31 -9.77 10.80
C PRO A 55 17.31 -9.35 12.27
N ARG A 56 17.37 -8.02 12.53
CA ARG A 56 17.57 -7.46 13.86
C ARG A 56 16.59 -8.02 14.89
N TYR A 57 15.31 -7.95 14.60
CA TYR A 57 14.27 -8.30 15.59
C TYR A 57 14.10 -9.80 15.75
N TYR A 58 14.33 -10.58 14.70
CA TYR A 58 14.43 -12.04 14.83
C TYR A 58 15.55 -12.42 15.78
N GLY A 59 16.75 -11.84 15.58
CA GLY A 59 17.88 -12.13 16.47
C GLY A 59 17.62 -11.71 17.93
N MET A 60 17.00 -10.55 18.13
CA MET A 60 16.65 -10.06 19.48
C MET A 60 15.59 -10.93 20.17
N GLU A 61 14.62 -11.45 19.39
CA GLU A 61 13.54 -12.31 19.92
C GLU A 61 14.05 -13.71 20.27
N GLU A 62 14.85 -14.31 19.38
CA GLU A 62 15.28 -15.70 19.51
C GLU A 62 16.56 -15.88 20.35
N LEU A 63 17.44 -14.90 20.35
CA LEU A 63 18.77 -15.02 20.97
C LEU A 63 19.04 -13.97 22.06
N GLY A 64 18.08 -13.05 22.28
CA GLY A 64 18.17 -12.01 23.29
C GLY A 64 18.69 -10.66 22.79
N LYS A 65 18.51 -9.63 23.62
CA LYS A 65 19.01 -8.26 23.34
C LYS A 65 20.53 -8.24 23.41
N VAL A 66 21.12 -7.41 22.57
CA VAL A 66 22.58 -7.24 22.46
C VAL A 66 22.95 -5.76 22.33
N ASP A 67 24.19 -5.45 22.63
CA ASP A 67 24.73 -4.12 22.43
C ASP A 67 24.81 -3.79 20.93
N ALA A 68 24.48 -2.55 20.59
CA ALA A 68 24.59 -2.03 19.25
C ALA A 68 25.94 -1.35 19.03
N THR A 69 26.62 -1.72 17.95
CA THR A 69 27.85 -1.09 17.48
C THR A 69 27.60 -0.24 16.23
N LEU A 70 26.34 0.18 16.03
CA LEU A 70 25.94 0.98 14.88
C LEU A 70 26.33 2.45 15.09
N SER A 71 26.68 3.10 13.98
CA SER A 71 26.79 4.57 13.98
C SER A 71 25.47 5.19 14.36
N PRO A 72 25.44 6.23 15.23
CA PRO A 72 24.22 6.94 15.57
C PRO A 72 23.62 7.72 14.39
N GLY A 73 24.35 7.81 13.27
CA GLY A 73 24.03 8.66 12.13
C GLY A 73 24.29 10.14 12.40
N GLN A 74 24.27 10.93 11.33
CA GLN A 74 24.42 12.39 11.43
C GLN A 74 23.17 13.00 12.08
N THR A 75 23.40 14.01 12.92
CA THR A 75 22.32 14.81 13.52
C THR A 75 21.87 15.87 12.52
N ILE A 76 20.57 16.04 12.40
CA ILE A 76 19.91 17.09 11.61
C ILE A 76 18.99 17.89 12.52
N ASP A 77 18.77 19.16 12.19
CA ASP A 77 17.81 20.00 12.91
C ASP A 77 16.81 20.59 11.90
N LEU A 78 15.67 19.94 11.80
CA LEU A 78 14.62 20.27 10.83
C LEU A 78 13.32 20.57 11.60
N PRO A 79 12.98 21.85 11.80
CA PRO A 79 11.72 22.20 12.45
C PRO A 79 10.54 21.78 11.58
N PHE A 80 9.59 21.06 12.19
CA PHE A 80 8.37 20.66 11.52
C PHE A 80 7.40 21.84 11.43
N THR A 81 6.93 22.13 10.22
CA THR A 81 5.94 23.19 9.95
C THR A 81 4.58 22.55 9.65
N GLY A 82 3.56 23.00 10.35
CA GLY A 82 2.19 22.51 10.18
C GLY A 82 1.56 22.00 11.47
N SER A 83 0.28 21.65 11.40
CA SER A 83 -0.49 21.12 12.53
C SER A 83 -0.81 19.65 12.32
N LEU A 84 -0.74 18.89 13.41
CA LEU A 84 -1.14 17.48 13.45
C LEU A 84 -2.58 17.36 13.96
N PHE A 85 -3.30 16.39 13.44
CA PHE A 85 -4.54 15.97 14.09
C PHE A 85 -4.25 15.27 15.42
N PRO A 86 -5.15 15.34 16.42
CA PRO A 86 -4.92 14.72 17.73
C PRO A 86 -4.55 13.23 17.66
N TYR A 87 -5.17 12.46 16.75
CA TYR A 87 -4.85 11.05 16.57
C TYR A 87 -3.44 10.84 16.00
N GLN A 88 -2.97 11.71 15.11
CA GLN A 88 -1.61 11.63 14.56
C GLN A 88 -0.56 11.86 15.63
N ASP A 89 -0.78 12.86 16.48
CA ASP A 89 0.13 13.15 17.60
C ASP A 89 0.18 11.98 18.59
N ALA A 90 -0.96 11.34 18.89
CA ALA A 90 -1.02 10.15 19.73
C ALA A 90 -0.22 8.98 19.13
N ILE A 91 -0.35 8.72 17.83
CA ILE A 91 0.40 7.66 17.12
C ILE A 91 1.90 7.95 17.16
N ILE A 92 2.30 9.20 16.88
CA ILE A 92 3.70 9.63 16.91
C ILE A 92 4.31 9.44 18.29
N ARG A 93 3.62 9.86 19.37
CA ARG A 93 4.09 9.66 20.75
C ARG A 93 4.27 8.18 21.07
N THR A 94 3.31 7.33 20.68
CA THR A 94 3.38 5.88 20.87
C THR A 94 4.62 5.30 20.17
N TYR A 95 4.89 5.71 18.94
CA TYR A 95 6.09 5.27 18.21
C TYR A 95 7.37 5.75 18.90
N LEU A 96 7.46 7.03 19.26
CA LEU A 96 8.67 7.60 19.85
C LEU A 96 8.99 7.00 21.23
N SER A 97 7.98 6.70 22.04
CA SER A 97 8.19 6.01 23.32
C SER A 97 8.71 4.58 23.11
N HIS A 98 8.20 3.88 22.10
CA HIS A 98 8.63 2.51 21.81
C HIS A 98 10.04 2.44 21.20
N VAL A 99 10.36 3.36 20.28
CA VAL A 99 11.60 3.29 19.49
C VAL A 99 12.85 3.60 20.33
N GLY A 100 12.73 4.33 21.43
CA GLY A 100 13.82 4.60 22.36
C GLY A 100 14.48 3.32 22.87
N ASP A 101 13.67 2.30 23.17
CA ASP A 101 14.15 1.03 23.74
C ASP A 101 14.37 -0.04 22.67
N SER A 102 13.57 -0.04 21.59
CA SER A 102 13.56 -1.10 20.59
C SER A 102 14.31 -0.75 19.30
N GLY A 103 14.43 0.52 18.98
CA GLY A 103 15.08 1.04 17.79
C GLY A 103 14.21 1.04 16.53
N GLY A 104 12.99 0.49 16.54
CA GLY A 104 12.13 0.56 15.35
C GLY A 104 10.77 -0.09 15.52
N GLY A 105 9.92 0.08 14.51
CA GLY A 105 8.59 -0.48 14.48
C GLY A 105 7.75 -0.09 13.28
N LEU A 106 6.60 -0.70 13.19
CA LEU A 106 5.64 -0.57 12.10
C LEU A 106 4.42 0.22 12.55
N LEU A 107 3.98 1.16 11.71
CA LEU A 107 2.72 1.87 11.87
C LEU A 107 1.71 1.33 10.83
N ASP A 108 0.68 0.63 11.31
CA ASP A 108 -0.44 0.13 10.50
C ASP A 108 -1.58 1.15 10.57
N VAL A 109 -1.56 2.09 9.63
CA VAL A 109 -2.47 3.24 9.58
C VAL A 109 -3.15 3.28 8.23
N GLU A 110 -4.46 3.40 8.23
CA GLU A 110 -5.27 3.39 7.02
C GLU A 110 -4.83 4.44 5.98
N PRO A 111 -5.07 4.18 4.67
CA PRO A 111 -4.86 5.16 3.62
C PRO A 111 -5.61 6.47 3.90
N GLY A 112 -5.00 7.61 3.56
CA GLY A 112 -5.63 8.92 3.74
C GLY A 112 -5.44 9.56 5.13
N LYS A 113 -4.94 8.83 6.13
CA LYS A 113 -4.75 9.33 7.50
C LYS A 113 -3.42 10.08 7.74
N GLY A 114 -2.66 10.36 6.67
CA GLY A 114 -1.45 11.20 6.76
C GLY A 114 -0.20 10.48 7.27
N LYS A 115 0.02 9.22 6.89
CA LYS A 115 1.23 8.44 7.24
C LYS A 115 2.53 9.21 6.97
N THR A 116 2.64 9.83 5.80
CA THR A 116 3.82 10.62 5.39
C THR A 116 4.05 11.81 6.32
N VAL A 117 2.99 12.52 6.70
CA VAL A 117 3.07 13.67 7.62
C VAL A 117 3.55 13.22 9.01
N MET A 118 3.03 12.10 9.51
CA MET A 118 3.50 11.52 10.78
C MET A 118 4.97 11.12 10.71
N ALA A 119 5.42 10.51 9.62
CA ALA A 119 6.82 10.15 9.43
C ALA A 119 7.73 11.38 9.39
N LEU A 120 7.33 12.46 8.71
CA LEU A 120 8.09 13.72 8.68
C LEU A 120 8.20 14.35 10.07
N ASN A 121 7.15 14.28 10.87
CA ASN A 121 7.22 14.75 12.27
C ASN A 121 8.14 13.86 13.12
N ILE A 122 8.12 12.55 12.92
CA ILE A 122 9.04 11.62 13.58
C ILE A 122 10.49 11.92 13.20
N ILE A 123 10.78 12.17 11.91
CA ILE A 123 12.12 12.59 11.44
C ILE A 123 12.59 13.84 12.16
N SER A 124 11.73 14.87 12.23
CA SER A 124 12.02 16.12 12.94
C SER A 124 12.33 15.87 14.43
N LYS A 125 11.57 15.00 15.10
CA LYS A 125 11.75 14.70 16.54
C LYS A 125 12.96 13.81 16.84
N LEU A 126 13.27 12.84 15.99
CA LEU A 126 14.45 11.97 16.16
C LEU A 126 15.76 12.69 15.81
N LYS A 127 15.69 13.76 15.01
CA LYS A 127 16.86 14.59 14.61
C LYS A 127 18.00 13.77 14.01
N ARG A 128 17.68 12.83 13.13
CA ARG A 128 18.67 11.95 12.48
C ARG A 128 18.56 12.04 10.97
N LYS A 129 19.70 12.13 10.28
CA LYS A 129 19.77 11.99 8.83
C LYS A 129 19.02 10.73 8.42
N THR A 130 18.10 10.87 7.46
CA THR A 130 17.10 9.86 7.17
C THR A 130 17.21 9.36 5.73
N LEU A 131 17.15 8.04 5.56
CA LEU A 131 16.90 7.39 4.29
C LEU A 131 15.41 7.00 4.21
N VAL A 132 14.69 7.49 3.20
CA VAL A 132 13.31 7.09 2.91
C VAL A 132 13.31 6.17 1.71
N VAL A 133 12.88 4.92 1.88
CA VAL A 133 12.86 3.90 0.83
C VAL A 133 11.47 3.81 0.23
N VAL A 134 11.40 4.02 -1.08
CA VAL A 134 10.18 3.92 -1.89
C VAL A 134 10.38 2.98 -3.07
N HIS A 135 9.29 2.41 -3.61
CA HIS A 135 9.37 1.42 -4.69
C HIS A 135 8.92 1.95 -6.05
N LYS A 136 8.48 3.20 -6.14
CA LYS A 136 8.03 3.86 -7.38
C LYS A 136 8.45 5.32 -7.43
N SER A 137 8.78 5.79 -8.63
CA SER A 137 9.29 7.16 -8.84
C SER A 137 8.29 8.24 -8.44
N PHE A 138 6.99 8.05 -8.69
CA PHE A 138 6.00 9.04 -8.30
C PHE A 138 5.85 9.16 -6.77
N LEU A 139 6.06 8.08 -5.99
CA LEU A 139 6.10 8.16 -4.53
C LEU A 139 7.30 9.00 -4.08
N MET A 140 8.43 8.88 -4.77
CA MET A 140 9.61 9.71 -4.50
C MET A 140 9.28 11.20 -4.67
N ASN A 141 8.59 11.57 -5.75
CA ASN A 141 8.17 12.95 -6.00
C ASN A 141 7.16 13.44 -4.94
N GLN A 142 6.20 12.61 -4.56
CA GLN A 142 5.26 12.94 -3.47
C GLN A 142 5.97 13.14 -2.13
N TRP A 143 6.95 12.31 -1.80
CA TRP A 143 7.75 12.50 -0.60
C TRP A 143 8.52 13.82 -0.64
N GLU A 144 9.16 14.14 -1.77
CA GLU A 144 9.89 15.40 -1.95
C GLU A 144 8.97 16.62 -1.77
N GLU A 145 7.79 16.60 -2.39
CA GLU A 145 6.78 17.66 -2.24
C GLU A 145 6.33 17.81 -0.78
N ARG A 146 6.09 16.70 -0.07
CA ARG A 146 5.70 16.73 1.35
C ARG A 146 6.84 17.17 2.25
N ILE A 147 8.09 16.79 1.96
CA ILE A 147 9.25 17.28 2.68
C ILE A 147 9.33 18.79 2.56
N HIS A 148 9.24 19.36 1.35
CA HIS A 148 9.26 20.81 1.14
C HIS A 148 8.12 21.52 1.86
N THR A 149 6.95 20.88 1.99
CA THR A 149 5.80 21.47 2.69
C THR A 149 5.98 21.48 4.21
N PHE A 150 6.45 20.39 4.80
CA PHE A 150 6.45 20.19 6.26
C PHE A 150 7.83 20.34 6.91
N LEU A 151 8.91 20.23 6.13
CA LEU A 151 10.30 20.42 6.56
C LEU A 151 11.03 21.31 5.53
N PRO A 152 10.62 22.58 5.36
CA PRO A 152 11.07 23.45 4.25
C PRO A 152 12.58 23.74 4.25
N SER A 153 13.26 23.58 5.37
CA SER A 153 14.72 23.75 5.47
C SER A 153 15.52 22.50 5.07
N ALA A 154 14.84 21.35 4.83
CA ALA A 154 15.52 20.09 4.56
C ALA A 154 16.20 20.08 3.18
N LYS A 155 17.45 19.65 3.17
CA LYS A 155 18.21 19.35 1.95
C LYS A 155 17.91 17.92 1.53
N VAL A 156 17.18 17.77 0.41
CA VAL A 156 16.77 16.47 -0.09
C VAL A 156 17.76 15.95 -1.12
N GLY A 157 18.14 14.68 -1.00
CA GLY A 157 18.95 13.95 -1.97
C GLY A 157 18.22 12.74 -2.53
N LYS A 158 18.84 12.07 -3.52
CA LYS A 158 18.22 10.91 -4.20
C LYS A 158 19.23 9.81 -4.48
N ILE A 159 18.75 8.55 -4.35
CA ILE A 159 19.45 7.35 -4.84
C ILE A 159 18.50 6.65 -5.82
N GLN A 160 18.72 6.87 -7.12
CA GLN A 160 17.88 6.28 -8.18
C GLN A 160 18.70 6.09 -9.46
N GLY A 161 18.70 4.87 -10.01
CA GLY A 161 19.54 4.59 -11.18
C GLY A 161 21.01 4.94 -10.89
N ASP A 162 21.62 5.76 -11.69
CA ASP A 162 23.02 6.19 -11.51
C ASP A 162 23.17 7.43 -10.62
N CYS A 163 22.06 8.04 -10.22
CA CYS A 163 22.07 9.17 -9.31
C CYS A 163 22.33 8.69 -7.87
N MET A 164 23.35 9.27 -7.21
CA MET A 164 23.71 9.02 -5.83
C MET A 164 24.03 10.35 -5.15
N ASP A 165 23.00 11.13 -4.80
CA ASP A 165 23.11 12.44 -4.17
C ASP A 165 22.84 12.33 -2.66
N ILE A 166 23.90 12.16 -1.87
CA ILE A 166 23.83 11.87 -0.42
C ILE A 166 24.58 12.91 0.41
N GLU A 167 25.68 13.46 -0.12
CA GLU A 167 26.56 14.32 0.64
C GLU A 167 25.89 15.67 0.95
N GLY A 168 25.99 16.11 2.21
CA GLY A 168 25.37 17.35 2.65
C GLY A 168 23.84 17.34 2.66
N LYS A 169 23.19 16.17 2.53
CA LYS A 169 21.72 16.01 2.55
C LYS A 169 21.24 15.57 3.92
N ASP A 170 20.05 16.03 4.28
CA ASP A 170 19.39 15.70 5.54
C ASP A 170 18.47 14.48 5.36
N ILE A 171 17.73 14.45 4.25
CA ILE A 171 16.82 13.37 3.89
C ILE A 171 17.17 12.89 2.50
N VAL A 172 17.37 11.58 2.33
CA VAL A 172 17.67 10.97 1.03
C VAL A 172 16.52 10.02 0.64
N LEU A 173 15.99 10.22 -0.54
CA LEU A 173 14.95 9.37 -1.12
C LEU A 173 15.60 8.24 -1.93
N GLY A 174 15.44 7.00 -1.49
CA GLY A 174 16.07 5.82 -2.09
C GLY A 174 15.07 4.96 -2.86
N MET A 175 15.36 4.67 -4.14
CA MET A 175 14.58 3.71 -4.92
C MET A 175 14.96 2.29 -4.53
N LEU A 176 13.98 1.51 -4.06
CA LEU A 176 14.19 0.14 -3.58
C LEU A 176 14.96 -0.74 -4.58
N GLN A 177 14.61 -0.66 -5.86
CA GLN A 177 15.25 -1.43 -6.93
C GLN A 177 16.73 -1.07 -7.07
N SER A 178 17.07 0.24 -7.02
CA SER A 178 18.46 0.69 -7.08
C SER A 178 19.25 0.23 -5.86
N LEU A 179 18.67 0.38 -4.65
CA LEU A 179 19.28 -0.06 -3.40
C LEU A 179 19.52 -1.58 -3.37
N SER A 180 18.60 -2.36 -3.93
CA SER A 180 18.71 -3.81 -3.99
C SER A 180 19.74 -4.30 -5.00
N SER A 181 19.75 -3.74 -6.22
CA SER A 181 20.52 -4.26 -7.36
C SER A 181 21.99 -3.79 -7.40
N LYS A 182 22.27 -2.61 -6.84
CA LYS A 182 23.62 -2.02 -6.88
C LYS A 182 24.45 -2.36 -5.64
N VAL A 183 25.75 -2.29 -5.80
CA VAL A 183 26.71 -2.38 -4.70
C VAL A 183 27.11 -0.97 -4.30
N TYR A 184 27.09 -0.72 -2.99
CA TYR A 184 27.45 0.57 -2.39
C TYR A 184 28.58 0.37 -1.39
N PRO A 185 29.43 1.38 -1.12
CA PRO A 185 30.39 1.33 -0.02
C PRO A 185 29.69 1.07 1.32
N GLU A 186 30.23 0.16 2.14
CA GLU A 186 29.60 -0.23 3.42
C GLU A 186 29.51 0.96 4.41
N ASP A 187 30.44 1.89 4.37
CA ASP A 187 30.53 3.09 5.22
C ASP A 187 29.54 4.19 4.83
N MET A 188 29.01 4.15 3.60
CA MET A 188 28.02 5.11 3.11
C MET A 188 26.78 5.18 4.02
N TRP A 189 26.39 4.05 4.59
CA TRP A 189 25.21 3.94 5.45
C TRP A 189 25.41 4.48 6.87
N ASP A 190 26.66 4.67 7.30
CA ASP A 190 27.01 5.14 8.65
C ASP A 190 26.50 6.57 8.91
N SER A 191 26.23 7.34 7.87
CA SER A 191 25.67 8.68 7.98
C SER A 191 24.18 8.70 8.35
N PHE A 192 23.45 7.61 8.10
CA PHE A 192 22.01 7.52 8.34
C PHE A 192 21.69 6.96 9.72
N GLY A 193 20.87 7.71 10.49
CA GLY A 193 20.41 7.26 11.80
C GLY A 193 18.99 6.68 11.77
N LEU A 194 18.19 7.00 10.73
CA LEU A 194 16.83 6.51 10.55
C LEU A 194 16.64 5.99 9.12
N CYS A 195 15.99 4.84 8.98
CA CYS A 195 15.49 4.33 7.70
C CYS A 195 13.96 4.19 7.75
N VAL A 196 13.27 4.85 6.81
CA VAL A 196 11.81 4.83 6.67
C VAL A 196 11.44 4.01 5.44
N PHE A 197 10.52 3.06 5.58
CA PHE A 197 9.97 2.25 4.48
C PHE A 197 8.50 2.61 4.27
N ASP A 198 8.20 3.21 3.13
CA ASP A 198 6.83 3.56 2.78
C ASP A 198 6.15 2.43 2.02
N GLU A 199 4.86 2.21 2.33
CA GLU A 199 4.00 1.16 1.78
C GLU A 199 4.71 -0.22 1.76
N CYS A 200 5.35 -0.56 2.89
CA CYS A 200 6.21 -1.74 3.00
C CYS A 200 5.50 -3.06 2.60
N HIS A 201 4.18 -3.15 2.71
CA HIS A 201 3.41 -4.33 2.32
C HIS A 201 3.40 -4.60 0.80
N HIS A 202 3.71 -3.60 -0.04
CA HIS A 202 3.83 -3.76 -1.50
C HIS A 202 5.23 -4.19 -1.94
N LEU A 203 6.23 -4.12 -1.06
CA LEU A 203 7.60 -4.48 -1.40
C LEU A 203 7.72 -5.99 -1.56
N SER A 204 8.43 -6.46 -2.61
CA SER A 204 8.81 -7.86 -2.68
C SER A 204 9.65 -8.21 -1.45
N ALA A 205 9.29 -9.26 -0.72
CA ALA A 205 10.03 -9.66 0.46
C ALA A 205 11.49 -10.03 0.17
N GLU A 206 11.76 -10.58 -1.01
CA GLU A 206 13.12 -10.88 -1.47
C GLU A 206 13.93 -9.60 -1.73
N VAL A 207 13.38 -8.65 -2.50
CA VAL A 207 14.06 -7.38 -2.82
C VAL A 207 14.26 -6.56 -1.56
N PHE A 208 13.27 -6.52 -0.68
CA PHE A 208 13.33 -5.84 0.60
C PHE A 208 14.42 -6.43 1.51
N SER A 209 14.47 -7.74 1.68
CA SER A 209 15.50 -8.39 2.52
C SER A 209 16.92 -8.14 2.01
N LYS A 210 17.12 -8.11 0.68
CA LYS A 210 18.41 -7.72 0.08
C LYS A 210 18.84 -6.31 0.46
N VAL A 211 17.91 -5.37 0.55
CA VAL A 211 18.19 -3.99 1.01
C VAL A 211 18.51 -3.98 2.50
N MET A 212 17.71 -4.65 3.32
CA MET A 212 17.85 -4.66 4.77
C MET A 212 19.11 -5.37 5.28
N THR A 213 19.69 -6.25 4.49
CA THR A 213 21.01 -6.87 4.80
C THR A 213 22.19 -5.95 4.46
N LYS A 214 21.98 -4.90 3.66
CA LYS A 214 22.99 -3.89 3.32
C LYS A 214 22.87 -2.64 4.18
N ILE A 215 21.64 -2.24 4.56
CA ILE A 215 21.33 -0.99 5.24
C ILE A 215 20.78 -1.30 6.62
N VAL A 216 21.60 -1.08 7.63
CA VAL A 216 21.22 -1.25 9.04
C VAL A 216 21.44 0.07 9.77
N THR A 217 20.36 0.66 10.26
CA THR A 217 20.35 1.94 10.96
C THR A 217 19.91 1.78 12.41
N PRO A 218 20.29 2.68 13.33
CA PRO A 218 19.80 2.66 14.71
C PRO A 218 18.28 2.63 14.80
N TYR A 219 17.60 3.45 13.98
CA TYR A 219 16.15 3.56 13.97
C TYR A 219 15.55 3.10 12.65
N THR A 220 14.43 2.38 12.72
CA THR A 220 13.66 1.92 11.55
C THR A 220 12.18 2.24 11.74
N LEU A 221 11.53 2.76 10.70
CA LEU A 221 10.10 3.06 10.66
C LEU A 221 9.47 2.44 9.42
N GLY A 222 8.50 1.57 9.60
CA GLY A 222 7.69 1.06 8.50
C GLY A 222 6.28 1.68 8.50
N LEU A 223 5.84 2.13 7.33
CA LEU A 223 4.52 2.67 7.10
C LEU A 223 3.71 1.72 6.23
N SER A 224 2.49 1.40 6.64
CA SER A 224 1.60 0.53 5.87
C SER A 224 0.14 0.88 6.11
N GLY A 225 -0.69 0.74 5.09
CA GLY A 225 -2.15 0.83 5.21
C GLY A 225 -2.80 -0.53 5.45
N THR A 226 -2.07 -1.62 5.24
CA THR A 226 -2.51 -3.00 5.46
C THR A 226 -1.29 -3.86 5.73
N MET A 227 -1.16 -4.42 6.91
CA MET A 227 0.00 -5.24 7.27
C MET A 227 -0.08 -6.69 6.77
N THR A 228 -1.25 -7.13 6.31
CA THR A 228 -1.42 -8.51 5.84
C THR A 228 -1.02 -8.65 4.39
N ARG A 229 -0.07 -9.53 4.11
CA ARG A 229 0.41 -9.83 2.76
C ARG A 229 -0.23 -11.12 2.21
N LYS A 230 -0.50 -11.12 0.91
CA LYS A 230 -1.09 -12.29 0.22
C LYS A 230 -0.10 -13.45 0.07
N ASP A 231 1.21 -13.16 0.03
CA ASP A 231 2.28 -14.15 -0.06
C ASP A 231 2.67 -14.78 1.30
N GLY A 232 1.98 -14.42 2.39
CA GLY A 232 2.24 -14.95 3.73
C GLY A 232 3.50 -14.41 4.41
N LEU A 233 4.27 -13.54 3.77
CA LEU A 233 5.59 -13.09 4.23
C LEU A 233 5.55 -11.81 5.11
N THR A 234 4.42 -11.50 5.74
CA THR A 234 4.30 -10.36 6.67
C THR A 234 5.37 -10.39 7.78
N LYS A 235 5.75 -11.59 8.25
CA LYS A 235 6.76 -11.76 9.29
C LYS A 235 8.14 -11.20 8.90
N VAL A 236 8.50 -11.23 7.61
CA VAL A 236 9.79 -10.72 7.11
C VAL A 236 9.97 -9.25 7.47
N PHE A 237 8.94 -8.43 7.28
CA PHE A 237 9.01 -6.99 7.61
C PHE A 237 9.18 -6.76 9.10
N LYS A 238 8.47 -7.54 9.94
CA LYS A 238 8.63 -7.48 11.40
C LYS A 238 10.03 -7.86 11.85
N TYR A 239 10.63 -8.85 11.23
CA TYR A 239 11.99 -9.28 11.56
C TYR A 239 13.04 -8.20 11.29
N PHE A 240 12.85 -7.37 10.27
CA PHE A 240 13.80 -6.32 9.92
C PHE A 240 13.45 -4.93 10.50
N ILE A 241 12.16 -4.53 10.48
CA ILE A 241 11.75 -3.17 10.86
C ILE A 241 11.34 -3.09 12.34
N GLY A 242 10.77 -4.18 12.86
CA GLY A 242 10.27 -4.25 14.25
C GLY A 242 8.79 -4.63 14.34
N PRO A 243 8.25 -4.68 15.55
CA PRO A 243 6.86 -5.04 15.79
C PRO A 243 5.90 -3.97 15.27
N VAL A 244 4.61 -4.33 15.16
CA VAL A 244 3.55 -3.34 14.92
C VAL A 244 3.33 -2.56 16.22
N VAL A 245 3.80 -1.31 16.23
CA VAL A 245 3.73 -0.41 17.40
C VAL A 245 2.34 0.21 17.53
N HIS A 246 1.74 0.53 16.40
CA HIS A 246 0.38 1.04 16.35
C HIS A 246 -0.40 0.39 15.22
N LYS A 247 -1.60 -0.06 15.54
CA LYS A 247 -2.59 -0.51 14.58
C LYS A 247 -3.85 0.31 14.76
N GLU A 248 -4.17 1.10 13.75
CA GLU A 248 -5.37 1.92 13.80
C GLU A 248 -6.61 1.03 13.77
N LYS A 249 -7.55 1.33 14.67
CA LYS A 249 -8.90 0.78 14.60
C LYS A 249 -9.70 1.70 13.67
N SER A 250 -10.42 1.12 12.71
CA SER A 250 -11.31 1.90 11.84
C SER A 250 -12.21 2.81 12.68
N ASP A 251 -12.05 4.12 12.52
CA ASP A 251 -13.07 5.05 12.98
C ASP A 251 -14.26 4.96 12.03
N LEU A 252 -15.38 4.49 12.55
CA LEU A 252 -16.62 4.22 11.82
C LEU A 252 -17.40 5.50 11.47
N THR A 253 -16.74 6.67 11.45
CA THR A 253 -17.42 7.97 11.38
C THR A 253 -17.78 8.42 9.97
N THR A 254 -17.21 7.83 8.92
CA THR A 254 -17.55 8.23 7.54
C THR A 254 -18.52 7.24 6.94
N GLU A 255 -19.76 7.66 6.75
CA GLU A 255 -20.79 6.87 6.08
C GLU A 255 -20.52 6.83 4.58
N VAL A 256 -19.92 5.71 4.10
CA VAL A 256 -19.76 5.45 2.67
C VAL A 256 -21.02 4.75 2.15
N HIS A 257 -21.52 5.24 1.04
CA HIS A 257 -22.61 4.59 0.32
C HIS A 257 -22.00 3.69 -0.77
N VAL A 258 -22.41 2.43 -0.83
CA VAL A 258 -22.02 1.47 -1.86
C VAL A 258 -23.27 1.08 -2.63
N LYS A 259 -23.30 1.35 -3.91
CA LYS A 259 -24.31 0.89 -4.85
C LYS A 259 -23.71 -0.22 -5.72
N THR A 260 -24.17 -1.44 -5.56
CA THR A 260 -23.72 -2.59 -6.35
C THR A 260 -24.75 -2.90 -7.43
N LEU A 261 -24.33 -2.94 -8.69
CA LEU A 261 -25.19 -3.34 -9.81
C LEU A 261 -24.70 -4.67 -10.39
N PHE A 262 -25.57 -5.71 -10.37
CA PHE A 262 -25.30 -6.99 -10.99
C PHE A 262 -25.58 -6.91 -12.49
N LEU A 263 -24.69 -7.53 -13.28
CA LEU A 263 -24.76 -7.53 -14.73
C LEU A 263 -24.91 -8.97 -15.23
N GLN A 264 -26.09 -9.27 -15.76
CA GLN A 264 -26.41 -10.56 -16.37
C GLN A 264 -26.00 -10.54 -17.85
N ASN A 265 -24.77 -10.98 -18.12
CA ASN A 265 -24.16 -10.94 -19.46
C ASN A 265 -23.25 -12.15 -19.70
N GLU A 266 -23.73 -13.35 -19.36
CA GLU A 266 -22.96 -14.61 -19.48
C GLU A 266 -22.43 -14.84 -20.89
N GLU A 267 -23.18 -14.44 -21.92
CA GLU A 267 -22.83 -14.58 -23.34
C GLU A 267 -21.50 -13.93 -23.73
N ILE A 268 -21.09 -12.83 -23.05
CA ILE A 268 -19.82 -12.20 -23.36
C ILE A 268 -18.61 -13.07 -22.98
N PHE A 269 -18.79 -14.07 -22.12
CA PHE A 269 -17.73 -14.96 -21.68
C PHE A 269 -17.61 -16.25 -22.48
N GLU A 270 -18.45 -16.43 -23.51
CA GLU A 270 -18.37 -17.60 -24.41
C GLU A 270 -16.99 -17.63 -25.10
N GLY A 271 -16.45 -18.86 -25.23
CA GLY A 271 -15.15 -19.08 -25.88
C GLY A 271 -13.93 -18.55 -25.18
N VAL A 272 -14.02 -18.23 -23.86
CA VAL A 272 -12.87 -17.83 -23.06
C VAL A 272 -11.89 -19.00 -22.93
N LYS A 273 -10.59 -18.70 -23.14
CA LYS A 273 -9.51 -19.68 -22.97
C LYS A 273 -9.47 -20.20 -21.54
N THR A 274 -9.27 -21.52 -21.42
CA THR A 274 -9.12 -22.21 -20.13
C THR A 274 -7.69 -22.65 -19.89
N ASP A 275 -7.33 -22.89 -18.64
CA ASP A 275 -6.10 -23.54 -18.25
C ASP A 275 -6.19 -25.07 -18.48
N PHE A 276 -5.11 -25.81 -18.16
CA PHE A 276 -5.04 -27.25 -18.30
C PHE A 276 -6.03 -28.04 -17.39
N LYS A 277 -6.66 -27.36 -16.42
CA LYS A 277 -7.70 -27.91 -15.54
C LYS A 277 -9.11 -27.54 -16.00
N GLY A 278 -9.25 -26.85 -17.13
CA GLY A 278 -10.53 -26.40 -17.65
C GLY A 278 -11.08 -25.13 -17.01
N SER A 279 -10.32 -24.47 -16.12
CA SER A 279 -10.75 -23.21 -15.48
C SER A 279 -10.47 -22.02 -16.40
N PRO A 280 -11.43 -21.06 -16.54
CA PRO A 280 -11.24 -19.87 -17.38
C PRO A 280 -10.02 -19.05 -16.93
N LEU A 281 -9.21 -18.59 -17.89
CA LEU A 281 -8.08 -17.71 -17.61
C LEU A 281 -8.60 -16.32 -17.23
N TYR A 282 -8.24 -15.85 -16.03
CA TYR A 282 -8.68 -14.56 -15.46
C TYR A 282 -8.40 -13.37 -16.40
N SER A 283 -7.22 -13.31 -17.01
CA SER A 283 -6.87 -12.25 -17.96
C SER A 283 -7.79 -12.22 -19.18
N CYS A 284 -8.19 -13.39 -19.68
CA CYS A 284 -9.12 -13.50 -20.80
C CYS A 284 -10.54 -13.06 -20.40
N LEU A 285 -11.00 -13.45 -19.20
CA LEU A 285 -12.29 -12.99 -18.66
C LEU A 285 -12.33 -11.47 -18.54
N VAL A 286 -11.29 -10.86 -17.97
CA VAL A 286 -11.22 -9.40 -17.82
C VAL A 286 -11.17 -8.67 -19.15
N THR A 287 -10.54 -9.24 -20.18
CA THR A 287 -10.52 -8.64 -21.52
C THR A 287 -11.92 -8.64 -22.17
N LYS A 288 -12.73 -9.65 -21.90
CA LYS A 288 -14.12 -9.75 -22.41
C LYS A 288 -15.06 -8.69 -21.84
N LEU A 289 -14.73 -8.08 -20.70
CA LEU A 289 -15.52 -7.00 -20.10
C LEU A 289 -15.53 -5.72 -20.93
N ASP A 290 -14.63 -5.58 -21.90
CA ASP A 290 -14.66 -4.50 -22.89
C ASP A 290 -15.63 -4.86 -24.03
N HIS A 291 -16.93 -4.76 -23.75
CA HIS A 291 -18.01 -5.10 -24.65
C HIS A 291 -18.97 -3.92 -24.83
N SER A 292 -19.39 -3.64 -26.05
CA SER A 292 -20.15 -2.45 -26.42
C SER A 292 -21.44 -2.27 -25.63
N GLY A 293 -22.26 -3.30 -25.49
CA GLY A 293 -23.50 -3.25 -24.72
C GLY A 293 -23.26 -2.98 -23.24
N ARG A 294 -22.25 -3.65 -22.66
CA ARG A 294 -21.84 -3.43 -21.27
C ARG A 294 -21.30 -2.00 -21.06
N ASN A 295 -20.46 -1.53 -21.97
CA ASN A 295 -19.89 -0.18 -21.90
C ASN A 295 -20.99 0.90 -22.00
N ALA A 296 -22.01 0.69 -22.84
CA ALA A 296 -23.16 1.59 -22.92
C ALA A 296 -23.92 1.67 -21.58
N LEU A 297 -24.15 0.53 -20.92
CA LEU A 297 -24.79 0.49 -19.61
C LEU A 297 -23.98 1.23 -18.54
N LEU A 298 -22.64 1.03 -18.50
CA LEU A 298 -21.75 1.75 -17.57
C LEU A 298 -21.88 3.27 -17.73
N LEU A 299 -21.96 3.74 -18.98
CA LEU A 299 -22.13 5.16 -19.29
C LEU A 299 -23.50 5.70 -18.87
N GLU A 300 -24.57 4.92 -19.02
CA GLU A 300 -25.90 5.31 -18.57
C GLU A 300 -25.99 5.41 -17.04
N VAL A 301 -25.37 4.46 -16.30
CA VAL A 301 -25.26 4.55 -14.85
C VAL A 301 -24.46 5.80 -14.43
N LEU A 302 -23.38 6.11 -15.14
CA LEU A 302 -22.59 7.31 -14.86
C LEU A 302 -23.39 8.59 -15.08
N LYS A 303 -24.17 8.68 -16.17
CA LYS A 303 -25.07 9.81 -16.44
C LYS A 303 -26.11 9.98 -15.34
N GLU A 304 -26.67 8.88 -14.86
CA GLU A 304 -27.67 8.90 -13.79
C GLU A 304 -27.08 9.43 -12.49
N GLU A 305 -25.88 8.97 -12.08
CA GLU A 305 -25.21 9.47 -10.89
C GLU A 305 -24.82 10.96 -11.03
N LEU A 306 -24.37 11.40 -12.20
CA LEU A 306 -24.05 12.81 -12.45
C LEU A 306 -25.29 13.73 -12.42
N LYS A 307 -26.49 13.20 -12.76
CA LYS A 307 -27.74 13.93 -12.59
C LYS A 307 -28.12 14.08 -11.12
N GLN A 308 -27.95 13.00 -10.32
CA GLN A 308 -28.27 13.01 -8.90
C GLN A 308 -27.32 13.87 -8.08
N GLN A 309 -26.03 13.90 -8.45
CA GLN A 309 -24.98 14.69 -7.79
C GLN A 309 -24.09 15.39 -8.82
N PRO A 310 -24.47 16.57 -9.32
CA PRO A 310 -23.74 17.27 -10.39
C PRO A 310 -22.33 17.70 -10.03
N ASP A 311 -22.07 17.99 -8.74
CA ASP A 311 -20.80 18.54 -8.26
C ASP A 311 -19.78 17.46 -7.84
N GLN A 312 -20.11 16.18 -8.05
CA GLN A 312 -19.20 15.09 -7.71
C GLN A 312 -18.01 15.03 -8.67
N GLN A 313 -16.84 14.68 -8.13
CA GLN A 313 -15.70 14.27 -8.92
C GLN A 313 -15.61 12.73 -8.91
N VAL A 314 -15.61 12.15 -10.11
CA VAL A 314 -15.72 10.71 -10.31
C VAL A 314 -14.41 10.11 -10.79
N MET A 315 -13.98 9.01 -10.17
CA MET A 315 -12.90 8.18 -10.68
C MET A 315 -13.44 6.84 -11.17
N ILE A 316 -13.16 6.52 -12.44
CA ILE A 316 -13.50 5.25 -13.07
C ILE A 316 -12.26 4.37 -13.10
N LEU A 317 -12.35 3.18 -12.48
CA LEU A 317 -11.24 2.24 -12.37
C LEU A 317 -11.46 0.96 -13.17
N ALA A 318 -10.48 0.62 -14.00
CA ALA A 318 -10.45 -0.63 -14.75
C ALA A 318 -9.07 -1.30 -14.73
N HIS A 319 -9.01 -2.57 -15.17
CA HIS A 319 -7.75 -3.29 -15.35
C HIS A 319 -7.08 -2.99 -16.69
N THR A 320 -7.86 -2.75 -17.74
CA THR A 320 -7.36 -2.60 -19.12
C THR A 320 -7.47 -1.18 -19.62
N LYS A 321 -6.45 -0.74 -20.37
CA LYS A 321 -6.45 0.57 -20.99
C LYS A 321 -7.45 0.66 -22.15
N SER A 322 -7.74 -0.47 -22.84
CA SER A 322 -8.72 -0.51 -23.93
C SER A 322 -10.13 -0.15 -23.44
N LEU A 323 -10.59 -0.78 -22.37
CA LEU A 323 -11.89 -0.44 -21.76
C LEU A 323 -11.94 1.04 -21.34
N LEU A 324 -10.87 1.54 -20.72
CA LEU A 324 -10.81 2.96 -20.34
C LEU A 324 -10.87 3.90 -21.56
N ALA A 325 -10.28 3.50 -22.71
CA ALA A 325 -10.35 4.29 -23.93
C ALA A 325 -11.78 4.35 -24.49
N HIS A 326 -12.48 3.22 -24.57
CA HIS A 326 -13.88 3.19 -25.00
C HIS A 326 -14.80 3.98 -24.08
N LEU A 327 -14.60 3.88 -22.76
CA LEU A 327 -15.37 4.68 -21.80
C LEU A 327 -15.05 6.17 -21.93
N PHE A 328 -13.80 6.53 -22.19
CA PHE A 328 -13.39 7.93 -22.38
C PHE A 328 -14.11 8.55 -23.58
N GLU A 329 -14.09 7.88 -24.73
CA GLU A 329 -14.81 8.32 -25.93
C GLU A 329 -16.33 8.46 -25.67
N GLY A 330 -16.88 7.53 -24.89
CA GLY A 330 -18.28 7.58 -24.48
C GLY A 330 -18.59 8.77 -23.57
N VAL A 331 -17.74 9.05 -22.59
CA VAL A 331 -17.88 10.16 -21.63
C VAL A 331 -17.77 11.49 -22.36
N GLN A 332 -16.83 11.65 -23.29
CA GLN A 332 -16.64 12.90 -24.05
C GLN A 332 -17.88 13.38 -24.80
N LYS A 333 -18.83 12.48 -25.09
CA LYS A 333 -20.08 12.84 -25.77
C LYS A 333 -21.05 13.65 -24.89
N PHE A 334 -20.88 13.64 -23.57
CA PHE A 334 -21.78 14.32 -22.64
C PHE A 334 -21.06 15.12 -21.53
N GLU A 335 -19.76 14.89 -21.31
CA GLU A 335 -18.96 15.65 -20.34
C GLU A 335 -17.55 15.88 -20.89
N THR A 336 -17.19 17.16 -21.01
CA THR A 336 -15.88 17.56 -21.58
C THR A 336 -14.74 17.58 -20.57
N SER A 337 -15.08 17.71 -19.26
CA SER A 337 -14.10 17.70 -18.19
C SER A 337 -13.72 16.26 -17.82
N VAL A 338 -12.99 15.60 -18.72
CA VAL A 338 -12.55 14.21 -18.59
C VAL A 338 -11.05 14.10 -18.81
N GLY A 339 -10.37 13.22 -18.07
CA GLY A 339 -8.93 13.01 -18.18
C GLY A 339 -8.50 11.58 -17.86
N TYR A 340 -7.33 11.19 -18.38
CA TYR A 340 -6.69 9.92 -18.05
C TYR A 340 -5.75 10.05 -16.87
N TYR A 341 -5.72 9.00 -16.03
CA TYR A 341 -4.75 8.83 -14.95
C TYR A 341 -4.08 7.46 -15.07
N LEU A 342 -3.11 7.36 -15.99
CA LEU A 342 -2.51 6.10 -16.43
C LEU A 342 -1.01 6.06 -16.15
N GLY A 343 -0.48 4.85 -15.93
CA GLY A 343 0.96 4.65 -15.81
C GLY A 343 1.69 5.02 -17.11
N GLY A 344 2.84 5.73 -16.95
CA GLY A 344 3.64 6.23 -18.05
C GLY A 344 3.31 7.65 -18.52
N MET A 345 2.27 8.28 -17.97
CA MET A 345 1.98 9.70 -18.23
C MET A 345 3.01 10.60 -17.51
N LYS A 346 3.30 11.76 -18.13
CA LYS A 346 4.12 12.80 -17.52
C LYS A 346 3.39 13.41 -16.30
N GLU A 347 4.15 13.83 -15.29
CA GLU A 347 3.60 14.39 -14.05
C GLU A 347 2.66 15.59 -14.28
N ALA A 348 3.02 16.50 -15.20
CA ALA A 348 2.16 17.63 -15.55
C ALA A 348 0.77 17.17 -16.07
N ALA A 349 0.72 16.12 -16.91
CA ALA A 349 -0.52 15.58 -17.43
C ALA A 349 -1.34 14.86 -16.34
N LEU A 350 -0.69 14.21 -15.37
CA LEU A 350 -1.36 13.62 -14.21
C LEU A 350 -1.98 14.71 -13.34
N LYS A 351 -1.25 15.79 -13.03
CA LYS A 351 -1.77 16.94 -12.25
C LYS A 351 -2.93 17.64 -12.96
N GLU A 352 -2.86 17.77 -14.28
CA GLU A 352 -4.00 18.29 -15.05
C GLU A 352 -5.22 17.37 -14.94
N ALA A 353 -5.02 16.05 -15.07
CA ALA A 353 -6.12 15.08 -14.95
C ALA A 353 -6.80 15.12 -13.56
N GLU A 354 -6.05 15.42 -12.49
CA GLU A 354 -6.58 15.54 -11.12
C GLU A 354 -7.62 16.65 -10.97
N THR A 355 -7.63 17.64 -11.86
CA THR A 355 -8.61 18.75 -11.88
C THR A 355 -9.88 18.44 -12.67
N LYS A 356 -9.91 17.33 -13.43
CA LYS A 356 -11.06 16.97 -14.27
C LYS A 356 -12.20 16.41 -13.41
N LYS A 357 -13.44 16.61 -13.87
CA LYS A 357 -14.64 16.09 -13.22
C LYS A 357 -14.73 14.58 -13.27
N ILE A 358 -14.33 13.98 -14.40
CA ILE A 358 -14.27 12.52 -14.59
C ILE A 358 -12.83 12.10 -14.89
N ILE A 359 -12.31 11.18 -14.12
CA ILE A 359 -10.94 10.69 -14.22
C ILE A 359 -10.99 9.18 -14.49
N LEU A 360 -10.35 8.74 -15.56
CA LEU A 360 -10.27 7.33 -15.92
C LEU A 360 -8.86 6.80 -15.61
N GLY A 361 -8.77 5.82 -14.73
CA GLY A 361 -7.48 5.29 -14.29
C GLY A 361 -7.45 3.78 -14.13
N THR A 362 -6.25 3.23 -14.10
CA THR A 362 -6.06 1.82 -13.74
C THR A 362 -6.01 1.66 -12.22
N TYR A 363 -6.43 0.49 -11.71
CA TYR A 363 -6.31 0.17 -10.28
C TYR A 363 -4.90 0.32 -9.73
N ALA A 364 -3.88 0.05 -10.53
CA ALA A 364 -2.49 0.20 -10.13
C ALA A 364 -2.13 1.67 -9.82
N MET A 365 -2.62 2.60 -10.63
CA MET A 365 -2.39 4.04 -10.42
C MET A 365 -3.21 4.59 -9.25
N ALA A 366 -4.47 4.17 -9.14
CA ALA A 366 -5.34 4.61 -8.05
C ALA A 366 -4.90 4.11 -6.68
N SER A 367 -4.36 2.87 -6.59
CA SER A 367 -3.95 2.31 -5.31
C SER A 367 -2.71 2.97 -4.71
N GLU A 368 -1.80 3.52 -5.52
CA GLU A 368 -0.47 3.86 -5.02
C GLU A 368 -0.10 5.35 -5.15
N GLY A 369 -0.70 6.10 -6.09
CA GLY A 369 -0.21 7.45 -6.44
C GLY A 369 -1.21 8.58 -6.34
N LEU A 370 -2.48 8.28 -6.20
CA LEU A 370 -3.53 9.28 -6.27
C LEU A 370 -3.66 10.09 -4.97
N ASP A 371 -3.55 11.42 -5.04
CA ASP A 371 -3.80 12.33 -3.91
C ASP A 371 -4.80 13.44 -4.29
N ILE A 372 -6.00 13.06 -4.72
CA ILE A 372 -7.05 14.00 -5.11
C ILE A 372 -7.98 14.20 -3.91
N LYS A 373 -7.98 15.40 -3.35
CA LYS A 373 -8.78 15.75 -2.15
C LYS A 373 -10.27 15.94 -2.45
N THR A 374 -10.59 16.29 -3.68
CA THR A 374 -11.96 16.58 -4.17
C THR A 374 -12.69 15.34 -4.64
N LEU A 375 -12.01 14.18 -4.72
CA LEU A 375 -12.60 12.95 -5.20
C LEU A 375 -13.69 12.42 -4.23
N THR A 376 -14.91 12.27 -4.74
CA THR A 376 -16.08 11.86 -3.96
C THR A 376 -16.65 10.52 -4.36
N THR A 377 -16.45 10.12 -5.62
CA THR A 377 -17.12 8.96 -6.21
C THR A 377 -16.16 8.04 -6.93
N LEU A 378 -16.31 6.74 -6.69
CA LEU A 378 -15.51 5.69 -7.27
C LEU A 378 -16.39 4.73 -8.08
N PHE A 379 -16.12 4.61 -9.38
CA PHE A 379 -16.73 3.61 -10.25
C PHE A 379 -15.76 2.45 -10.45
N MET A 380 -16.11 1.26 -9.97
CA MET A 380 -15.31 0.06 -10.18
C MET A 380 -15.91 -0.77 -11.31
N VAL A 381 -15.42 -0.53 -12.53
CA VAL A 381 -16.02 -1.11 -13.75
C VAL A 381 -15.44 -2.47 -14.15
N THR A 382 -14.44 -2.97 -13.43
CA THR A 382 -13.93 -4.34 -13.57
C THR A 382 -13.66 -4.96 -12.20
N PRO A 383 -13.71 -6.30 -12.08
CA PRO A 383 -13.61 -6.98 -10.80
C PRO A 383 -12.25 -6.80 -10.11
N LYS A 384 -12.25 -6.49 -8.82
CA LYS A 384 -11.08 -6.38 -7.96
C LYS A 384 -11.43 -6.91 -6.57
N SER A 385 -10.57 -7.72 -5.96
CA SER A 385 -10.82 -8.25 -4.60
C SER A 385 -10.35 -7.33 -3.49
N ASP A 386 -9.24 -6.62 -3.70
CA ASP A 386 -8.63 -5.73 -2.71
C ASP A 386 -8.80 -4.28 -3.15
N ILE A 387 -9.67 -3.58 -2.44
CA ILE A 387 -10.14 -2.23 -2.78
C ILE A 387 -9.89 -1.21 -1.67
N CYS A 388 -9.26 -1.65 -0.56
CA CYS A 388 -9.05 -0.82 0.62
C CYS A 388 -8.39 0.52 0.28
N GLN A 389 -7.34 0.49 -0.55
CA GLN A 389 -6.64 1.70 -0.96
C GLN A 389 -7.46 2.57 -1.91
N SER A 390 -8.16 1.96 -2.87
CA SER A 390 -9.00 2.70 -3.82
C SER A 390 -10.15 3.41 -3.12
N VAL A 391 -10.85 2.72 -2.22
CA VAL A 391 -11.93 3.32 -1.42
C VAL A 391 -11.39 4.38 -0.46
N GLY A 392 -10.23 4.14 0.14
CA GLY A 392 -9.58 5.13 1.02
C GLY A 392 -9.26 6.47 0.34
N ARG A 393 -9.30 6.55 -0.99
CA ARG A 393 -9.06 7.81 -1.72
C ARG A 393 -10.28 8.74 -1.70
N ILE A 394 -11.50 8.21 -1.79
CA ILE A 394 -12.73 9.01 -1.74
C ILE A 394 -13.11 9.44 -0.30
N LEU A 395 -12.50 8.82 0.71
CA LEU A 395 -12.75 9.16 2.12
C LEU A 395 -12.09 10.47 2.57
N ARG A 396 -11.35 11.13 1.70
CA ARG A 396 -10.62 12.37 2.02
C ARG A 396 -11.48 13.62 1.96
N SER A 397 -12.54 13.61 1.15
CA SER A 397 -13.50 14.71 1.09
C SER A 397 -14.39 14.71 2.35
N LYS A 398 -14.53 15.90 2.97
CA LYS A 398 -15.43 16.11 4.13
C LYS A 398 -16.74 16.75 3.73
N GLU A 399 -16.85 17.26 2.51
CA GLU A 399 -17.98 18.06 2.04
C GLU A 399 -19.08 17.21 1.43
N HIS A 400 -18.76 16.02 0.94
CA HIS A 400 -19.72 15.14 0.27
C HIS A 400 -19.69 13.72 0.88
N LYS A 401 -20.84 13.03 0.83
CA LYS A 401 -20.91 11.62 1.21
C LYS A 401 -20.21 10.78 0.14
N PRO A 402 -19.17 10.00 0.52
CA PRO A 402 -18.45 9.17 -0.43
C PRO A 402 -19.35 8.08 -1.05
N LEU A 403 -19.28 7.93 -2.37
CA LEU A 403 -20.03 6.94 -3.13
C LEU A 403 -19.08 5.95 -3.82
N VAL A 404 -19.41 4.67 -3.70
CA VAL A 404 -18.81 3.59 -4.50
C VAL A 404 -19.89 2.97 -5.38
N VAL A 405 -19.69 2.96 -6.69
CA VAL A 405 -20.52 2.21 -7.64
C VAL A 405 -19.72 0.98 -8.07
N ASP A 406 -20.20 -0.19 -7.69
CA ASP A 406 -19.53 -1.48 -7.88
C ASP A 406 -20.28 -2.33 -8.91
N PHE A 407 -19.69 -2.51 -10.09
CA PHE A 407 -20.27 -3.36 -11.12
C PHE A 407 -19.80 -4.81 -10.97
N VAL A 408 -20.75 -5.72 -10.93
CA VAL A 408 -20.50 -7.15 -10.70
C VAL A 408 -21.08 -7.96 -11.83
N ASP A 409 -20.24 -8.40 -12.73
CA ASP A 409 -20.64 -9.35 -13.78
C ASP A 409 -20.86 -10.74 -13.16
N GLU A 410 -21.97 -11.41 -13.50
CA GLU A 410 -22.36 -12.73 -12.97
C GLU A 410 -21.52 -13.86 -13.59
N GLN A 411 -20.25 -13.88 -13.23
CA GLN A 411 -19.29 -14.90 -13.56
C GLN A 411 -18.64 -15.41 -12.26
N GLU A 412 -18.46 -16.71 -12.11
CA GLU A 412 -18.07 -17.35 -10.85
C GLU A 412 -16.86 -16.71 -10.18
N MET A 413 -15.78 -16.44 -10.94
CA MET A 413 -14.57 -15.82 -10.39
C MET A 413 -14.83 -14.37 -9.94
N PHE A 414 -15.66 -13.62 -10.64
CA PHE A 414 -16.00 -12.24 -10.32
C PHE A 414 -16.94 -12.15 -9.12
N MET A 415 -17.88 -13.06 -9.02
CA MET A 415 -18.74 -13.23 -7.85
C MET A 415 -17.94 -13.60 -6.60
N SER A 416 -16.92 -14.45 -6.74
CA SER A 416 -15.98 -14.75 -5.64
C SER A 416 -15.20 -13.50 -5.17
N GLN A 417 -14.80 -12.64 -6.10
CA GLN A 417 -14.13 -11.37 -5.77
C GLN A 417 -15.11 -10.37 -5.12
N TYR A 418 -16.35 -10.31 -5.60
CA TYR A 418 -17.39 -9.49 -4.98
C TYR A 418 -17.66 -9.91 -3.53
N LYS A 419 -17.75 -11.21 -3.23
CA LYS A 419 -17.90 -11.69 -1.84
C LYS A 419 -16.81 -11.14 -0.91
N LYS A 420 -15.56 -11.00 -1.39
CA LYS A 420 -14.46 -10.40 -0.62
C LYS A 420 -14.66 -8.89 -0.43
N ARG A 421 -15.12 -8.17 -1.48
CA ARG A 421 -15.46 -6.75 -1.37
C ARG A 421 -16.62 -6.53 -0.40
N LEU A 422 -17.66 -7.35 -0.50
CA LEU A 422 -18.82 -7.29 0.40
C LEU A 422 -18.40 -7.46 1.87
N GLN A 423 -17.51 -8.42 2.16
CA GLN A 423 -16.94 -8.57 3.52
C GLN A 423 -16.22 -7.31 3.98
N TYR A 424 -15.44 -6.67 3.09
CA TYR A 424 -14.78 -5.41 3.40
C TYR A 424 -15.79 -4.30 3.68
N TYR A 425 -16.79 -4.09 2.81
CA TYR A 425 -17.84 -3.08 3.03
C TYR A 425 -18.59 -3.29 4.34
N GLN A 426 -18.96 -4.54 4.64
CA GLN A 426 -19.63 -4.90 5.90
C GLN A 426 -18.74 -4.67 7.13
N SER A 427 -17.44 -4.95 7.04
CA SER A 427 -16.48 -4.74 8.13
C SER A 427 -16.24 -3.25 8.44
N LYS A 428 -16.50 -2.38 7.45
CA LYS A 428 -16.42 -0.93 7.55
C LYS A 428 -17.77 -0.25 7.85
N PHE A 429 -18.83 -1.03 8.02
CA PHE A 429 -20.18 -0.56 8.27
C PHE A 429 -20.72 0.40 7.20
N PHE A 430 -20.31 0.21 5.94
CA PHE A 430 -20.82 0.99 4.82
C PHE A 430 -22.30 0.69 4.58
N LYS A 431 -23.04 1.70 4.08
CA LYS A 431 -24.42 1.50 3.60
C LYS A 431 -24.34 0.79 2.25
N ILE A 432 -24.89 -0.42 2.14
CA ILE A 432 -24.79 -1.25 0.94
C ILE A 432 -26.19 -1.44 0.34
N GLU A 433 -26.34 -1.08 -0.92
CA GLU A 433 -27.54 -1.26 -1.74
C GLU A 433 -27.16 -2.11 -2.96
N GLU A 434 -27.88 -3.21 -3.17
CA GLU A 434 -27.69 -4.12 -4.29
C GLU A 434 -28.87 -4.00 -5.27
N PHE A 435 -28.57 -3.95 -6.56
CA PHE A 435 -29.52 -3.80 -7.66
C PHE A 435 -29.34 -4.92 -8.68
N GLU A 436 -30.41 -5.62 -9.01
CA GLU A 436 -30.39 -6.74 -9.97
C GLU A 436 -30.47 -6.25 -11.43
N THR A 437 -31.07 -5.07 -11.65
CA THR A 437 -31.23 -4.49 -12.99
C THR A 437 -30.94 -3.00 -13.00
N PHE A 438 -30.63 -2.44 -14.16
CA PHE A 438 -30.48 -0.99 -14.32
C PHE A 438 -31.79 -0.24 -14.05
N GLN A 439 -32.95 -0.85 -14.35
CA GLN A 439 -34.26 -0.26 -14.05
C GLN A 439 -34.46 -0.14 -12.54
N ASP A 440 -34.07 -1.14 -11.76
CA ASP A 440 -34.12 -1.08 -10.30
C ASP A 440 -33.17 0.01 -9.76
N TYR A 441 -31.97 0.12 -10.37
CA TYR A 441 -31.02 1.18 -10.04
C TYR A 441 -31.62 2.58 -10.24
N GLN A 442 -32.25 2.84 -11.40
CA GLN A 442 -32.90 4.11 -11.71
C GLN A 442 -34.08 4.42 -10.76
N GLN A 443 -34.82 3.40 -10.36
CA GLN A 443 -36.00 3.54 -9.49
C GLN A 443 -35.66 3.45 -8.00
N GLY A 444 -34.38 3.25 -7.63
CA GLY A 444 -33.95 3.10 -6.25
C GLY A 444 -34.49 1.85 -5.55
N ARG A 445 -34.90 0.83 -6.30
CA ARG A 445 -35.40 -0.44 -5.76
C ARG A 445 -34.25 -1.38 -5.45
N SER A 446 -33.69 -1.24 -4.27
CA SER A 446 -32.52 -2.00 -3.85
C SER A 446 -32.82 -3.05 -2.78
N THR A 447 -32.00 -4.08 -2.72
CA THR A 447 -31.86 -4.95 -1.56
C THR A 447 -30.79 -4.37 -0.62
N ILE A 448 -31.18 -4.03 0.62
CA ILE A 448 -30.25 -3.48 1.62
C ILE A 448 -29.54 -4.62 2.35
N LYS A 449 -28.21 -4.64 2.30
CA LYS A 449 -27.39 -5.58 3.09
C LYS A 449 -26.99 -4.93 4.41
N ALA A 450 -27.50 -5.49 5.50
CA ALA A 450 -27.12 -5.04 6.84
C ALA A 450 -25.62 -5.31 7.14
N PRO A 451 -24.92 -4.40 7.85
CA PRO A 451 -23.57 -4.65 8.32
C PRO A 451 -23.54 -5.85 9.29
N LYS A 452 -22.61 -6.78 9.09
CA LYS A 452 -22.42 -7.89 10.02
C LYS A 452 -21.69 -7.38 11.26
N LYS A 453 -22.35 -7.41 12.41
CA LYS A 453 -21.66 -7.28 13.71
C LYS A 453 -20.67 -8.44 13.84
N THR A 454 -19.39 -8.16 13.72
CA THR A 454 -18.35 -9.12 14.12
C THR A 454 -18.55 -9.42 15.60
N LYS A 455 -18.88 -10.68 15.92
CA LYS A 455 -18.82 -11.16 17.30
C LYS A 455 -17.39 -10.87 17.78
N LYS A 456 -17.23 -9.93 18.72
CA LYS A 456 -16.02 -9.83 19.52
C LYS A 456 -15.78 -11.21 20.09
N ALA A 457 -14.75 -11.92 19.68
CA ALA A 457 -14.23 -13.04 20.40
C ALA A 457 -13.76 -12.47 21.76
N CYS A 458 -14.59 -12.65 22.74
CA CYS A 458 -14.25 -12.45 24.14
C CYS A 458 -13.28 -13.58 24.50
N LEU A 459 -12.00 -13.40 24.30
CA LEU A 459 -10.98 -14.15 24.99
C LEU A 459 -10.71 -13.40 26.30
N VAL A 460 -11.58 -13.68 27.26
CA VAL A 460 -11.26 -13.49 28.67
C VAL A 460 -10.37 -14.68 29.08
N ALA A 461 -9.21 -14.33 29.54
CA ALA A 461 -8.36 -14.90 30.58
C ALA A 461 -8.53 -16.39 30.92
N LEU A 462 -7.47 -17.15 30.84
CA LEU A 462 -6.86 -17.81 32.02
C LEU A 462 -5.37 -17.94 31.76
#